data_d377012a997ff493a7bc07fa9fb389c1
#
_entry.id   d377012a997ff493a7bc07fa9fb389c1
#
_cell.length_a   1.000
_cell.length_b   1.000
_cell.length_c   1.000
_cell.angle_alpha   90.00
_cell.angle_beta   90.00
_cell.angle_gamma   90.00
#
_symmetry.space_group_name_H-M   'P 1'
#
loop_
_entity.id
_entity.type
_entity.pdbx_description
1 polymer ?
#
loop_
_entity_poly.entity_id
_entity_poly.type
_entity_poly.pdbx_seq_one_letter_code
_entity_poly.pdbx_strand_id
1 'polypeptide(L)'
;MYRLSSEQHAIVEKARQVAVEQIAPHAAQVDEHGEFPRRSIDALGAEGYLGLMVPTELGGMGQGMRVACAVLDEIAQCCASTAMIYLMHLCGVANYLNAPQPPRDLLRAAAEGKHLSTLAWSERGSRSHFWAPVSKPTRQDGSIMLDADKSFVTSAGEADGYSISTLWWDAEQPLQSVLYVALRDDPGLSVSGEWSGMGMRGNASAPMTLRNVILADDRLLSEPGKGFDGMLALLPVFQLGNAAVQVGIAEAAVQATLQHVTSARLEHLDQRLCDSPIVRDRLAQMRIETDRGRAHLVATIEAVEQPGPTTMLLVLESKAAAAETSMRVTDLAMRTAGGAAYGRRLSLDRHFRDARAAGVMAATTDALHDFIGRALCGMELF
;
A
#
# COMPACT_ATOMS: atom_id res chain seq x y z
N MET A 1 2.47 -20.67 -1.05
CA MET A 1 2.37 -19.93 -2.32
C MET A 1 3.58 -19.02 -2.58
N TYR A 2 4.01 -18.20 -1.62
CA TYR A 2 5.13 -17.24 -1.75
C TYR A 2 6.54 -17.87 -1.81
N ARG A 3 6.69 -19.19 -1.77
CA ARG A 3 7.96 -19.96 -1.79
C ARG A 3 8.92 -19.50 -0.69
N LEU A 4 8.41 -19.43 0.53
CA LEU A 4 9.13 -18.99 1.73
C LEU A 4 10.05 -20.10 2.26
N SER A 5 11.19 -19.72 2.84
CA SER A 5 11.98 -20.61 3.70
C SER A 5 11.22 -20.93 5.00
N SER A 6 11.70 -21.89 5.78
CA SER A 6 11.08 -22.24 7.06
C SER A 6 11.07 -21.07 8.04
N GLU A 7 12.13 -20.27 8.10
CA GLU A 7 12.23 -19.07 8.92
C GLU A 7 11.25 -17.99 8.46
N GLN A 8 11.21 -17.71 7.15
CA GLN A 8 10.27 -16.76 6.56
C GLN A 8 8.80 -17.19 6.78
N HIS A 9 8.55 -18.49 6.73
CA HIS A 9 7.22 -19.04 7.02
C HIS A 9 6.79 -18.75 8.45
N ALA A 10 7.69 -18.88 9.43
CA ALA A 10 7.40 -18.54 10.83
C ALA A 10 7.07 -17.05 11.02
N ILE A 11 7.79 -16.15 10.32
CA ILE A 11 7.51 -14.72 10.35
C ILE A 11 6.09 -14.43 9.79
N VAL A 12 5.75 -15.00 8.63
CA VAL A 12 4.43 -14.76 8.01
C VAL A 12 3.30 -15.40 8.85
N GLU A 13 3.50 -16.57 9.41
CA GLU A 13 2.51 -17.22 10.28
C GLU A 13 2.25 -16.39 11.55
N LYS A 14 3.30 -15.82 12.15
CA LYS A 14 3.15 -14.90 13.28
C LYS A 14 2.40 -13.62 12.86
N ALA A 15 2.67 -13.06 11.68
CA ALA A 15 1.92 -11.93 11.15
C ALA A 15 0.43 -12.26 10.94
N ARG A 16 0.14 -13.45 10.41
CA ARG A 16 -1.23 -13.97 10.27
C ARG A 16 -1.93 -14.06 11.65
N GLN A 17 -1.24 -14.57 12.65
CA GLN A 17 -1.78 -14.62 14.02
C GLN A 17 -2.12 -13.23 14.55
N VAL A 18 -1.20 -12.25 14.42
CA VAL A 18 -1.45 -10.85 14.80
C VAL A 18 -2.65 -10.28 14.02
N ALA A 19 -2.73 -10.55 12.71
CA ALA A 19 -3.81 -10.07 11.88
C ALA A 19 -5.18 -10.62 12.35
N VAL A 20 -5.27 -11.91 12.65
CA VAL A 20 -6.51 -12.56 13.09
C VAL A 20 -6.89 -12.14 14.50
N GLU A 21 -5.95 -12.08 15.43
CA GLU A 21 -6.23 -11.85 16.87
C GLU A 21 -6.32 -10.37 17.23
N GLN A 22 -5.56 -9.48 16.57
CA GLN A 22 -5.42 -8.08 16.95
C GLN A 22 -5.99 -7.09 15.94
N ILE A 23 -6.09 -7.46 14.65
CA ILE A 23 -6.54 -6.56 13.57
C ILE A 23 -7.99 -6.86 13.17
N ALA A 24 -8.32 -8.12 12.87
CA ALA A 24 -9.64 -8.52 12.40
C ALA A 24 -10.80 -8.08 13.32
N PRO A 25 -10.69 -8.16 14.66
CA PRO A 25 -11.78 -7.77 15.56
C PRO A 25 -12.19 -6.29 15.45
N HIS A 26 -11.28 -5.42 15.00
CA HIS A 26 -11.50 -3.97 14.90
C HIS A 26 -11.82 -3.49 13.48
N ALA A 27 -11.68 -4.35 12.47
CA ALA A 27 -11.76 -3.95 11.07
C ALA A 27 -13.14 -3.37 10.66
N ALA A 28 -14.23 -3.86 11.26
CA ALA A 28 -15.57 -3.33 11.01
C ALA A 28 -15.74 -1.92 11.59
N GLN A 29 -15.25 -1.67 12.79
CA GLN A 29 -15.28 -0.35 13.45
C GLN A 29 -14.44 0.67 12.68
N VAL A 30 -13.23 0.28 12.26
CA VAL A 30 -12.32 1.09 11.42
C VAL A 30 -13.03 1.55 10.14
N ASP A 31 -13.73 0.65 9.46
CA ASP A 31 -14.48 1.01 8.25
C ASP A 31 -15.71 1.87 8.55
N GLU A 32 -16.49 1.53 9.58
CA GLU A 32 -17.73 2.22 9.92
C GLU A 32 -17.50 3.69 10.28
N HIS A 33 -16.49 3.93 11.13
CA HIS A 33 -16.20 5.27 11.65
C HIS A 33 -15.14 6.01 10.84
N GLY A 34 -14.42 5.35 9.92
CA GLY A 34 -13.25 5.93 9.24
C GLY A 34 -12.12 6.23 10.22
N GLU A 35 -12.03 5.49 11.32
CA GLU A 35 -11.07 5.70 12.40
C GLU A 35 -9.71 5.11 12.02
N PHE A 36 -8.63 5.85 12.31
CA PHE A 36 -7.27 5.33 12.11
C PHE A 36 -7.02 4.13 13.02
N PRO A 37 -6.56 2.99 12.49
CA PRO A 37 -6.43 1.73 13.23
C PRO A 37 -5.16 1.70 14.10
N ARG A 38 -5.01 2.68 15.03
CA ARG A 38 -3.81 2.83 15.87
C ARG A 38 -3.46 1.53 16.59
N ARG A 39 -4.45 0.86 17.20
CA ARG A 39 -4.24 -0.43 17.89
C ARG A 39 -3.63 -1.50 16.99
N SER A 40 -4.07 -1.56 15.73
CA SER A 40 -3.53 -2.52 14.75
C SER A 40 -2.08 -2.21 14.39
N ILE A 41 -1.74 -0.94 14.24
CA ILE A 41 -0.37 -0.51 13.95
C ILE A 41 0.53 -0.75 15.17
N ASP A 42 0.07 -0.43 16.37
CA ASP A 42 0.80 -0.67 17.61
C ASP A 42 1.05 -2.18 17.84
N ALA A 43 0.07 -3.04 17.51
CA ALA A 43 0.24 -4.49 17.57
C ALA A 43 1.31 -4.99 16.58
N LEU A 44 1.33 -4.47 15.36
CA LEU A 44 2.40 -4.76 14.39
C LEU A 44 3.76 -4.25 14.87
N GLY A 45 3.81 -3.06 15.46
CA GLY A 45 5.02 -2.48 16.04
C GLY A 45 5.58 -3.31 17.21
N ALA A 46 4.71 -3.75 18.13
CA ALA A 46 5.08 -4.56 19.30
C ALA A 46 5.72 -5.92 18.92
N GLU A 47 5.33 -6.47 17.77
CA GLU A 47 5.89 -7.71 17.21
C GLU A 47 7.03 -7.44 16.19
N GLY A 48 7.52 -6.19 16.08
CA GLY A 48 8.68 -5.81 15.28
C GLY A 48 8.39 -5.64 13.78
N TYR A 49 7.14 -5.73 13.31
CA TYR A 49 6.82 -5.65 11.88
C TYR A 49 7.07 -4.28 11.29
N LEU A 50 7.09 -3.19 12.05
CA LEU A 50 7.51 -1.88 11.52
C LEU A 50 9.01 -1.90 11.13
N GLY A 51 9.80 -2.81 11.70
CA GLY A 51 11.18 -3.07 11.32
C GLY A 51 11.38 -4.21 10.30
N LEU A 52 10.32 -4.70 9.64
CA LEU A 52 10.41 -5.89 8.77
C LEU A 52 11.52 -5.79 7.73
N MET A 53 11.65 -4.65 7.04
CA MET A 53 12.65 -4.42 6.00
C MET A 53 13.92 -3.74 6.53
N VAL A 54 13.92 -3.27 7.77
CA VAL A 54 15.11 -2.65 8.40
C VAL A 54 16.19 -3.72 8.59
N PRO A 55 17.47 -3.44 8.23
CA PRO A 55 18.57 -4.36 8.44
C PRO A 55 18.75 -4.80 9.90
N THR A 56 19.24 -6.02 10.09
CA THR A 56 19.41 -6.61 11.43
C THR A 56 20.40 -5.85 12.31
N GLU A 57 21.44 -5.22 11.72
CA GLU A 57 22.38 -4.35 12.43
C GLU A 57 21.75 -3.04 12.96
N LEU A 58 20.53 -2.72 12.53
CA LEU A 58 19.71 -1.61 13.06
C LEU A 58 18.56 -2.11 13.94
N GLY A 59 18.52 -3.41 14.25
CA GLY A 59 17.49 -4.02 15.09
C GLY A 59 16.26 -4.52 14.35
N GLY A 60 16.22 -4.45 13.02
CA GLY A 60 15.11 -4.93 12.21
C GLY A 60 15.18 -6.43 11.88
N MET A 61 14.21 -6.90 11.10
CA MET A 61 14.15 -8.31 10.68
C MET A 61 14.94 -8.61 9.39
N GLY A 62 15.41 -7.60 8.65
CA GLY A 62 16.20 -7.73 7.43
C GLY A 62 15.51 -8.49 6.30
N GLN A 63 14.16 -8.44 6.24
CA GLN A 63 13.40 -9.18 5.25
C GLN A 63 13.22 -8.39 3.95
N GLY A 64 13.14 -9.12 2.82
CA GLY A 64 12.89 -8.54 1.50
C GLY A 64 11.41 -8.54 1.11
N MET A 65 11.16 -8.15 -0.15
CA MET A 65 9.81 -8.00 -0.70
C MET A 65 8.98 -9.28 -0.68
N ARG A 66 9.59 -10.46 -0.75
CA ARG A 66 8.87 -11.75 -0.68
C ARG A 66 8.11 -11.90 0.62
N VAL A 67 8.76 -11.64 1.74
CA VAL A 67 8.14 -11.70 3.07
C VAL A 67 7.20 -10.53 3.28
N ALA A 68 7.59 -9.32 2.86
CA ALA A 68 6.75 -8.13 2.95
C ALA A 68 5.40 -8.30 2.22
N CYS A 69 5.41 -8.84 0.99
CA CYS A 69 4.18 -9.13 0.25
C CYS A 69 3.33 -10.22 0.92
N ALA A 70 3.95 -11.28 1.45
CA ALA A 70 3.22 -12.32 2.16
C ALA A 70 2.56 -11.79 3.45
N VAL A 71 3.25 -10.93 4.21
CA VAL A 71 2.70 -10.26 5.41
C VAL A 71 1.57 -9.30 5.03
N LEU A 72 1.73 -8.52 3.96
CA LEU A 72 0.68 -7.61 3.46
C LEU A 72 -0.58 -8.36 3.02
N ASP A 73 -0.43 -9.50 2.33
CA ASP A 73 -1.55 -10.38 1.94
C ASP A 73 -2.34 -10.83 3.19
N GLU A 74 -1.66 -11.33 4.24
CA GLU A 74 -2.30 -11.77 5.49
C GLU A 74 -3.02 -10.62 6.23
N ILE A 75 -2.41 -9.45 6.32
CA ILE A 75 -3.03 -8.28 6.96
C ILE A 75 -4.25 -7.80 6.16
N ALA A 76 -4.14 -7.77 4.83
CA ALA A 76 -5.21 -7.29 3.95
C ALA A 76 -6.46 -8.18 3.99
N GLN A 77 -6.32 -9.48 4.25
CA GLN A 77 -7.43 -10.39 4.48
C GLN A 77 -8.27 -9.98 5.70
N CYS A 78 -7.67 -9.32 6.67
CA CYS A 78 -8.35 -8.86 7.89
C CYS A 78 -8.82 -7.40 7.78
N CYS A 79 -7.93 -6.49 7.35
CA CYS A 79 -8.21 -5.05 7.25
C CYS A 79 -7.37 -4.39 6.17
N ALA A 80 -8.00 -4.02 5.06
CA ALA A 80 -7.34 -3.35 3.94
C ALA A 80 -6.78 -1.97 4.31
N SER A 81 -7.45 -1.21 5.21
CA SER A 81 -6.93 0.07 5.71
C SER A 81 -5.60 -0.11 6.45
N THR A 82 -5.51 -1.09 7.36
CA THR A 82 -4.27 -1.40 8.09
C THR A 82 -3.17 -1.87 7.13
N ALA A 83 -3.51 -2.73 6.16
CA ALA A 83 -2.55 -3.21 5.17
C ALA A 83 -1.98 -2.07 4.31
N MET A 84 -2.83 -1.11 3.90
CA MET A 84 -2.38 0.06 3.14
C MET A 84 -1.48 0.99 3.97
N ILE A 85 -1.82 1.25 5.22
CA ILE A 85 -0.96 2.01 6.15
C ILE A 85 0.40 1.32 6.28
N TYR A 86 0.39 0.02 6.49
CA TYR A 86 1.61 -0.76 6.64
C TYR A 86 2.44 -0.78 5.35
N LEU A 87 1.81 -0.90 4.17
CA LEU A 87 2.50 -0.75 2.88
C LEU A 87 3.18 0.61 2.76
N MET A 88 2.48 1.70 3.09
CA MET A 88 3.05 3.05 2.98
C MET A 88 4.19 3.26 3.96
N HIS A 89 4.14 2.62 5.13
CA HIS A 89 5.26 2.56 6.05
C HIS A 89 6.47 1.83 5.46
N LEU A 90 6.27 0.65 4.86
CA LEU A 90 7.36 -0.08 4.19
C LEU A 90 7.98 0.73 3.05
N CYS A 91 7.16 1.50 2.31
CA CYS A 91 7.65 2.43 1.29
C CYS A 91 8.51 3.54 1.91
N GLY A 92 8.09 4.13 3.02
CA GLY A 92 8.88 5.13 3.72
C GLY A 92 10.22 4.59 4.24
N VAL A 93 10.20 3.40 4.85
CA VAL A 93 11.42 2.68 5.28
C VAL A 93 12.35 2.39 4.10
N ALA A 94 11.82 1.89 2.98
CA ALA A 94 12.62 1.64 1.79
C ALA A 94 13.24 2.93 1.22
N ASN A 95 12.53 4.04 1.29
CA ASN A 95 13.09 5.34 0.87
C ASN A 95 14.20 5.81 1.82
N TYR A 96 14.07 5.58 3.14
CA TYR A 96 15.15 5.85 4.09
C TYR A 96 16.38 4.98 3.82
N LEU A 97 16.20 3.70 3.50
CA LEU A 97 17.31 2.78 3.18
C LEU A 97 18.04 3.16 1.90
N ASN A 98 17.33 3.72 0.91
CA ASN A 98 17.89 4.16 -0.38
C ASN A 98 18.49 5.56 -0.34
N ALA A 99 18.36 6.30 0.79
CA ALA A 99 18.90 7.63 0.91
C ALA A 99 20.45 7.63 0.82
N PRO A 100 21.08 8.67 0.23
CA PRO A 100 22.55 8.80 0.19
C PRO A 100 23.17 8.73 1.58
N GLN A 101 22.47 9.23 2.59
CA GLN A 101 22.80 9.12 4.01
C GLN A 101 21.56 8.62 4.76
N PRO A 102 21.42 7.28 4.91
CA PRO A 102 20.24 6.71 5.57
C PRO A 102 20.02 7.28 6.98
N PRO A 103 18.81 7.74 7.33
CA PRO A 103 18.52 8.27 8.67
C PRO A 103 18.44 7.11 9.69
N ARG A 104 19.62 6.67 10.18
CA ARG A 104 19.78 5.47 11.00
C ARG A 104 18.92 5.49 12.27
N ASP A 105 18.69 6.66 12.87
CA ASP A 105 17.93 6.79 14.10
C ASP A 105 16.43 6.56 13.82
N LEU A 106 15.89 7.05 12.69
CA LEU A 106 14.52 6.77 12.26
C LEU A 106 14.33 5.28 11.90
N LEU A 107 15.34 4.67 11.27
CA LEU A 107 15.32 3.23 10.98
C LEU A 107 15.33 2.38 12.26
N ARG A 108 16.15 2.73 13.27
CA ARG A 108 16.13 2.07 14.58
C ARG A 108 14.79 2.25 15.29
N ALA A 109 14.25 3.47 15.28
CA ALA A 109 12.94 3.74 15.87
C ALA A 109 11.82 2.94 15.18
N ALA A 110 11.90 2.76 13.85
CA ALA A 110 10.98 1.88 13.12
C ALA A 110 11.15 0.41 13.56
N ALA A 111 12.38 -0.08 13.70
CA ALA A 111 12.66 -1.43 14.18
C ALA A 111 12.14 -1.67 15.61
N GLU A 112 12.15 -0.64 16.46
CA GLU A 112 11.60 -0.66 17.81
C GLU A 112 10.08 -0.48 17.86
N GLY A 113 9.40 -0.35 16.71
CA GLY A 113 7.95 -0.10 16.65
C GLY A 113 7.52 1.32 17.03
N LYS A 114 8.45 2.29 17.10
CA LYS A 114 8.25 3.66 17.59
C LYS A 114 8.19 4.72 16.50
N HIS A 115 8.32 4.34 15.23
CA HIS A 115 8.31 5.27 14.11
C HIS A 115 7.48 4.71 12.95
N LEU A 116 6.36 5.35 12.70
CA LEU A 116 5.52 5.10 11.53
C LEU A 116 5.88 6.10 10.43
N SER A 117 6.39 5.62 9.30
CA SER A 117 6.69 6.47 8.14
C SER A 117 5.60 6.38 7.07
N THR A 118 5.58 7.36 6.16
CA THR A 118 4.69 7.36 4.99
C THR A 118 5.27 8.20 3.85
N LEU A 119 4.60 8.19 2.69
CA LEU A 119 4.93 9.04 1.55
C LEU A 119 3.95 10.22 1.42
N ALA A 120 4.48 11.41 1.14
CA ALA A 120 3.73 12.62 0.84
C ALA A 120 4.20 13.21 -0.50
N TRP A 121 4.02 12.45 -1.60
CA TRP A 121 4.52 12.81 -2.92
C TRP A 121 3.48 13.48 -3.81
N SER A 122 2.24 12.98 -3.80
CA SER A 122 1.16 13.53 -4.62
C SER A 122 0.84 14.98 -4.23
N GLU A 123 0.66 15.85 -5.22
CA GLU A 123 0.27 17.23 -5.06
C GLU A 123 -1.01 17.56 -5.81
N ARG A 124 -1.76 18.53 -5.32
CA ARG A 124 -3.02 18.95 -5.92
C ARG A 124 -2.86 19.36 -7.40
N GLY A 125 -1.73 19.98 -7.74
CA GLY A 125 -1.44 20.47 -9.10
C GLY A 125 -1.06 19.37 -10.09
N SER A 126 -0.40 18.29 -9.62
CA SER A 126 0.05 17.18 -10.48
C SER A 126 -0.90 15.97 -10.50
N ARG A 127 -1.95 15.98 -9.65
CA ARG A 127 -2.95 14.89 -9.54
C ARG A 127 -2.29 13.52 -9.35
N SER A 128 -2.56 12.55 -10.24
CA SER A 128 -2.01 11.20 -10.18
C SER A 128 -0.56 11.06 -10.65
N HIS A 129 0.07 12.15 -11.14
CA HIS A 129 1.47 12.15 -11.57
C HIS A 129 2.39 12.47 -10.37
N PHE A 130 2.44 11.57 -9.39
CA PHE A 130 3.20 11.76 -8.15
C PHE A 130 4.70 12.01 -8.39
N TRP A 131 5.21 11.59 -9.55
CA TRP A 131 6.61 11.79 -9.96
C TRP A 131 6.94 13.20 -10.45
N ALA A 132 5.94 14.05 -10.64
CA ALA A 132 6.08 15.42 -11.12
C ALA A 132 5.56 16.41 -10.07
N PRO A 133 6.31 16.66 -8.96
CA PRO A 133 5.91 17.66 -7.98
C PRO A 133 5.88 19.05 -8.62
N VAL A 134 4.99 19.91 -8.14
CA VAL A 134 4.85 21.30 -8.61
C VAL A 134 5.34 22.32 -7.57
N SER A 135 5.45 21.92 -6.32
CA SER A 135 6.04 22.78 -5.27
C SER A 135 7.53 22.98 -5.53
N LYS A 136 8.02 24.21 -5.35
CA LYS A 136 9.43 24.57 -5.49
C LYS A 136 9.90 25.29 -4.23
N PRO A 137 10.94 24.75 -3.55
CA PRO A 137 11.43 25.36 -2.32
C PRO A 137 12.33 26.57 -2.60
N THR A 138 12.48 27.41 -1.59
CA THR A 138 13.53 28.42 -1.53
C THR A 138 14.76 27.86 -0.81
N ARG A 139 15.95 27.96 -1.44
CA ARG A 139 17.22 27.54 -0.82
C ARG A 139 17.65 28.52 0.25
N GLN A 140 18.07 28.01 1.38
CA GLN A 140 18.72 28.70 2.47
C GLN A 140 20.03 27.99 2.80
N ASP A 141 20.94 28.61 3.58
CA ASP A 141 22.19 27.99 3.98
C ASP A 141 21.94 26.70 4.76
N GLY A 142 22.36 25.55 4.18
CA GLY A 142 22.20 24.23 4.81
C GLY A 142 20.76 23.72 4.97
N SER A 143 19.78 24.36 4.30
CA SER A 143 18.35 23.97 4.37
C SER A 143 17.56 24.46 3.16
N ILE A 144 16.31 24.01 3.08
CA ILE A 144 15.29 24.58 2.20
C ILE A 144 14.10 25.08 3.05
N MET A 145 13.41 26.10 2.56
CA MET A 145 12.09 26.49 3.05
C MET A 145 11.04 26.10 2.01
N LEU A 146 10.02 25.34 2.41
CA LEU A 146 9.03 24.74 1.52
C LEU A 146 7.61 25.12 1.88
N ASP A 147 6.86 25.60 0.87
CA ASP A 147 5.41 25.65 0.83
C ASP A 147 4.89 24.61 -0.16
N ALA A 148 3.97 23.73 0.27
CA ALA A 148 3.39 22.71 -0.57
C ALA A 148 1.97 22.33 -0.14
N ASP A 149 1.15 21.89 -1.09
CA ASP A 149 -0.17 21.27 -0.84
C ASP A 149 -0.16 19.83 -1.30
N LYS A 150 0.03 18.91 -0.35
CA LYS A 150 0.06 17.47 -0.57
C LYS A 150 -1.35 16.89 -0.55
N SER A 151 -1.57 15.87 -1.35
CA SER A 151 -2.87 15.20 -1.48
C SER A 151 -2.73 13.70 -1.28
N PHE A 152 -3.78 13.08 -0.73
CA PHE A 152 -3.84 11.63 -0.51
C PHE A 152 -2.64 11.08 0.31
N VAL A 153 -2.24 11.79 1.36
CA VAL A 153 -1.17 11.36 2.26
C VAL A 153 -1.74 10.32 3.22
N THR A 154 -1.44 9.06 2.99
CA THR A 154 -1.85 7.97 3.91
C THR A 154 -1.21 8.21 5.28
N SER A 155 -1.96 7.98 6.36
CA SER A 155 -1.54 8.27 7.74
C SER A 155 -1.25 9.76 8.00
N ALA A 156 -1.96 10.67 7.31
CA ALA A 156 -1.84 12.12 7.56
C ALA A 156 -2.18 12.45 9.01
N GLY A 157 -1.27 13.13 9.72
CA GLY A 157 -1.40 13.46 11.14
C GLY A 157 -1.10 12.30 12.10
N GLU A 158 -0.99 11.07 11.59
CA GLU A 158 -0.79 9.85 12.37
C GLU A 158 0.63 9.28 12.24
N ALA A 159 1.29 9.48 11.08
CA ALA A 159 2.67 9.08 10.87
C ALA A 159 3.64 10.01 11.62
N ASP A 160 4.79 9.46 12.02
CA ASP A 160 5.86 10.18 12.69
C ASP A 160 6.81 10.85 11.68
N GLY A 161 6.94 10.26 10.48
CA GLY A 161 7.78 10.79 9.41
C GLY A 161 7.12 10.68 8.04
N TYR A 162 7.30 11.73 7.24
CA TYR A 162 6.76 11.89 5.90
C TYR A 162 7.89 12.02 4.89
N SER A 163 8.04 11.07 3.97
CA SER A 163 8.90 11.28 2.80
C SER A 163 8.22 12.24 1.85
N ILE A 164 8.76 13.42 1.70
CA ILE A 164 8.20 14.53 0.92
C ILE A 164 8.99 14.67 -0.39
N SER A 165 8.28 14.83 -1.52
CA SER A 165 8.86 15.24 -2.80
C SER A 165 8.62 16.72 -3.05
N THR A 166 9.57 17.38 -3.70
CA THR A 166 9.43 18.75 -4.23
C THR A 166 10.33 18.90 -5.44
N LEU A 167 10.12 19.91 -6.26
CA LEU A 167 11.14 20.28 -7.24
C LEU A 167 12.46 20.60 -6.53
N TRP A 168 13.56 20.32 -7.16
CA TRP A 168 14.84 20.84 -6.73
C TRP A 168 14.84 22.37 -6.87
N TRP A 169 15.49 23.08 -5.94
CA TRP A 169 15.47 24.57 -5.92
C TRP A 169 16.01 25.22 -7.20
N ASP A 170 16.97 24.59 -7.92
CA ASP A 170 17.49 25.02 -9.20
C ASP A 170 16.89 24.25 -10.40
N ALA A 171 15.73 23.59 -10.18
CA ALA A 171 15.08 22.81 -11.24
C ALA A 171 14.70 23.68 -12.45
N GLU A 172 15.12 23.22 -13.63
CA GLU A 172 14.75 23.76 -14.93
C GLU A 172 13.69 22.90 -15.63
N GLN A 173 13.52 21.65 -15.14
CA GLN A 173 12.62 20.65 -15.74
C GLN A 173 11.74 19.98 -14.67
N PRO A 174 10.52 19.53 -15.02
CA PRO A 174 9.57 18.98 -14.05
C PRO A 174 10.03 17.74 -13.29
N LEU A 175 10.93 16.92 -13.89
CA LEU A 175 11.42 15.69 -13.23
C LEU A 175 12.63 15.93 -12.32
N GLN A 176 13.24 17.13 -12.36
CA GLN A 176 14.32 17.49 -11.46
C GLN A 176 13.76 17.76 -10.06
N SER A 177 13.55 16.71 -9.32
CA SER A 177 12.97 16.72 -7.98
C SER A 177 14.00 16.36 -6.91
N VAL A 178 13.62 16.53 -5.67
CA VAL A 178 14.39 16.14 -4.49
C VAL A 178 13.45 15.54 -3.43
N LEU A 179 13.94 14.59 -2.66
CA LEU A 179 13.20 13.95 -1.58
C LEU A 179 13.80 14.33 -0.23
N TYR A 180 12.92 14.63 0.73
CA TYR A 180 13.26 14.95 2.12
C TYR A 180 12.40 14.14 3.08
N VAL A 181 12.87 13.92 4.30
CA VAL A 181 12.02 13.52 5.42
C VAL A 181 11.59 14.75 6.22
N ALA A 182 10.27 14.93 6.37
CA ALA A 182 9.69 15.84 7.36
C ALA A 182 9.16 15.02 8.53
N LEU A 183 9.27 15.53 9.75
CA LEU A 183 8.73 14.90 10.96
C LEU A 183 7.39 15.52 11.34
N ARG A 184 6.53 14.75 12.01
CA ARG A 184 5.19 15.18 12.41
C ARG A 184 5.16 16.52 13.13
N ASP A 185 6.16 16.77 13.97
CA ASP A 185 6.23 17.96 14.83
C ASP A 185 7.00 19.12 14.17
N ASP A 186 7.38 19.01 12.89
CA ASP A 186 8.03 20.11 12.17
C ASP A 186 7.07 21.31 12.07
N PRO A 187 7.51 22.53 12.47
CA PRO A 187 6.67 23.71 12.39
C PRO A 187 6.19 23.98 10.97
N GLY A 188 4.89 24.26 10.82
CA GLY A 188 4.27 24.53 9.51
C GLY A 188 3.72 23.31 8.78
N LEU A 189 3.95 22.10 9.28
CA LEU A 189 3.32 20.88 8.76
C LEU A 189 1.96 20.68 9.42
N SER A 190 0.90 20.48 8.62
CA SER A 190 -0.45 20.28 9.16
C SER A 190 -1.35 19.48 8.23
N VAL A 191 -2.34 18.78 8.79
CA VAL A 191 -3.43 18.15 8.05
C VAL A 191 -4.43 19.25 7.67
N SER A 192 -4.78 19.34 6.38
CA SER A 192 -5.60 20.45 5.85
C SER A 192 -7.02 20.04 5.43
N GLY A 193 -7.44 18.81 5.74
CA GLY A 193 -8.78 18.31 5.43
C GLY A 193 -9.01 16.93 6.02
N GLU A 194 -10.21 16.38 5.79
CA GLU A 194 -10.61 15.06 6.25
C GLU A 194 -10.47 14.00 5.15
N TRP A 195 -10.26 12.75 5.55
CA TRP A 195 -10.37 11.60 4.66
C TRP A 195 -11.80 11.05 4.68
N SER A 196 -12.45 11.06 3.53
CA SER A 196 -13.79 10.48 3.32
C SER A 196 -13.81 9.60 2.08
N GLY A 197 -13.03 8.52 2.11
CA GLY A 197 -12.95 7.55 1.01
C GLY A 197 -14.14 6.61 0.96
N MET A 198 -14.46 6.12 -0.23
CA MET A 198 -15.46 5.07 -0.45
C MET A 198 -15.05 3.75 0.22
N GLY A 199 -13.77 3.37 0.10
CA GLY A 199 -13.11 2.23 0.74
C GLY A 199 -11.83 2.67 1.44
N MET A 200 -11.16 1.72 2.12
CA MET A 200 -9.97 1.97 2.95
C MET A 200 -10.18 3.17 3.89
N ARG A 201 -11.37 3.24 4.49
CA ARG A 201 -11.86 4.43 5.20
C ARG A 201 -11.01 4.84 6.38
N GLY A 202 -10.33 3.87 7.02
CA GLY A 202 -9.48 4.11 8.18
C GLY A 202 -8.02 4.46 7.87
N ASN A 203 -7.61 4.59 6.60
CA ASN A 203 -6.19 4.82 6.30
C ASN A 203 -5.73 6.28 6.38
N ALA A 204 -6.61 7.20 6.76
CA ALA A 204 -6.32 8.63 6.93
C ALA A 204 -5.57 9.26 5.75
N SER A 205 -5.99 8.95 4.50
CA SER A 205 -5.35 9.50 3.29
C SER A 205 -5.76 10.96 3.03
N ALA A 206 -5.61 11.81 4.05
CA ALA A 206 -6.03 13.20 4.03
C ALA A 206 -5.04 14.10 3.28
N PRO A 207 -5.47 15.31 2.84
CA PRO A 207 -4.55 16.33 2.35
C PRO A 207 -3.74 16.93 3.50
N MET A 208 -2.50 17.33 3.19
CA MET A 208 -1.59 18.02 4.12
C MET A 208 -1.04 19.29 3.48
N THR A 209 -0.78 20.28 4.31
CA THR A 209 -0.10 21.53 3.90
C THR A 209 1.22 21.68 4.63
N LEU A 210 2.19 22.18 3.89
CA LEU A 210 3.44 22.70 4.40
C LEU A 210 3.41 24.21 4.20
N ARG A 211 3.74 24.99 5.26
CA ARG A 211 3.82 26.45 5.20
C ARG A 211 5.07 26.90 5.93
N ASN A 212 6.03 27.44 5.17
CA ASN A 212 7.35 27.83 5.65
C ASN A 212 8.08 26.69 6.40
N VAL A 213 7.89 25.44 5.98
CA VAL A 213 8.56 24.29 6.61
C VAL A 213 10.03 24.33 6.25
N ILE A 214 10.90 24.31 7.26
CA ILE A 214 12.36 24.29 7.08
C ILE A 214 12.86 22.86 7.16
N LEU A 215 13.48 22.38 6.08
CA LEU A 215 14.08 21.04 6.00
C LEU A 215 15.58 21.17 5.81
N ALA A 216 16.35 20.72 6.79
CA ALA A 216 17.81 20.76 6.77
C ALA A 216 18.38 19.70 5.79
N ASP A 217 19.60 19.92 5.32
CA ASP A 217 20.24 19.03 4.32
C ASP A 217 20.52 17.63 4.86
N ASP A 218 20.64 17.44 6.16
CA ASP A 218 20.78 16.12 6.81
C ASP A 218 19.51 15.27 6.72
N ARG A 219 18.37 15.86 6.28
CA ARG A 219 17.08 15.21 6.04
C ARG A 219 16.86 14.82 4.58
N LEU A 220 17.86 14.97 3.71
CA LEU A 220 17.80 14.54 2.31
C LEU A 220 17.64 13.03 2.19
N LEU A 221 16.67 12.60 1.39
CA LEU A 221 16.42 11.20 1.03
C LEU A 221 16.82 10.89 -0.42
N SER A 222 17.23 11.90 -1.20
CA SER A 222 17.82 11.75 -2.52
C SER A 222 18.92 12.81 -2.73
N GLU A 223 19.78 12.59 -3.71
CA GLU A 223 20.62 13.68 -4.19
C GLU A 223 19.76 14.80 -4.79
N PRO A 224 20.20 16.07 -4.69
CA PRO A 224 19.52 17.20 -5.34
C PRO A 224 19.33 16.98 -6.85
N GLY A 225 18.11 17.18 -7.35
CA GLY A 225 17.75 16.93 -8.75
C GLY A 225 17.52 15.45 -9.12
N LYS A 226 17.76 14.49 -8.20
CA LYS A 226 17.65 13.04 -8.39
C LYS A 226 16.48 12.40 -7.65
N GLY A 227 15.51 13.18 -7.20
CA GLY A 227 14.35 12.65 -6.49
C GLY A 227 13.53 11.68 -7.34
N PHE A 228 13.42 11.92 -8.64
CA PHE A 228 12.74 11.01 -9.57
C PHE A 228 13.42 9.62 -9.62
N ASP A 229 14.75 9.56 -9.64
CA ASP A 229 15.48 8.29 -9.60
C ASP A 229 15.18 7.52 -8.29
N GLY A 230 15.09 8.25 -7.15
CA GLY A 230 14.68 7.69 -5.87
C GLY A 230 13.24 7.14 -5.89
N MET A 231 12.32 7.82 -6.56
CA MET A 231 10.95 7.35 -6.74
C MET A 231 10.89 6.08 -7.61
N LEU A 232 11.70 6.01 -8.68
CA LEU A 232 11.79 4.82 -9.53
C LEU A 232 12.38 3.62 -8.77
N ALA A 233 13.39 3.84 -7.93
CA ALA A 233 13.97 2.78 -7.09
C ALA A 233 12.94 2.20 -6.09
N LEU A 234 11.97 3.01 -5.66
CA LEU A 234 10.90 2.58 -4.76
C LEU A 234 9.74 1.87 -5.49
N LEU A 235 9.65 2.00 -6.80
CA LEU A 235 8.50 1.51 -7.58
C LEU A 235 8.20 0.02 -7.35
N PRO A 236 9.19 -0.90 -7.30
CA PRO A 236 8.92 -2.31 -6.98
C PRO A 236 8.24 -2.51 -5.62
N VAL A 237 8.67 -1.80 -4.58
CA VAL A 237 8.09 -1.91 -3.23
C VAL A 237 6.62 -1.50 -3.25
N PHE A 238 6.32 -0.36 -3.85
CA PHE A 238 4.96 0.17 -3.94
C PHE A 238 4.05 -0.70 -4.80
N GLN A 239 4.49 -1.13 -5.99
CA GLN A 239 3.66 -1.90 -6.92
C GLN A 239 3.38 -3.31 -6.41
N LEU A 240 4.42 -4.02 -5.96
CA LEU A 240 4.27 -5.39 -5.43
C LEU A 240 3.49 -5.40 -4.11
N GLY A 241 3.74 -4.42 -3.23
CA GLY A 241 2.98 -4.28 -2.00
C GLY A 241 1.50 -3.98 -2.25
N ASN A 242 1.18 -3.09 -3.22
CA ASN A 242 -0.21 -2.89 -3.64
C ASN A 242 -0.84 -4.16 -4.19
N ALA A 243 -0.13 -4.90 -5.04
CA ALA A 243 -0.61 -6.17 -5.57
C ALA A 243 -0.90 -7.18 -4.45
N ALA A 244 -0.05 -7.27 -3.44
CA ALA A 244 -0.25 -8.11 -2.27
C ALA A 244 -1.51 -7.73 -1.48
N VAL A 245 -1.72 -6.43 -1.23
CA VAL A 245 -2.94 -5.93 -0.56
C VAL A 245 -4.20 -6.31 -1.37
N GLN A 246 -4.18 -6.14 -2.70
CA GLN A 246 -5.33 -6.48 -3.55
C GLN A 246 -5.61 -7.98 -3.60
N VAL A 247 -4.58 -8.81 -3.66
CA VAL A 247 -4.72 -10.27 -3.59
C VAL A 247 -5.31 -10.70 -2.23
N GLY A 248 -4.88 -10.07 -1.13
CA GLY A 248 -5.45 -10.31 0.20
C GLY A 248 -6.92 -9.92 0.30
N ILE A 249 -7.33 -8.79 -0.28
CA ILE A 249 -8.75 -8.39 -0.36
C ILE A 249 -9.56 -9.42 -1.16
N ALA A 250 -9.03 -9.89 -2.29
CA ALA A 250 -9.67 -10.93 -3.09
C ALA A 250 -9.84 -12.23 -2.30
N GLU A 251 -8.80 -12.67 -1.60
CA GLU A 251 -8.85 -13.85 -0.73
C GLU A 251 -9.91 -13.71 0.36
N ALA A 252 -9.96 -12.56 1.06
CA ALA A 252 -10.97 -12.29 2.07
C ALA A 252 -12.40 -12.39 1.51
N ALA A 253 -12.62 -11.86 0.31
CA ALA A 253 -13.92 -11.96 -0.37
C ALA A 253 -14.29 -13.40 -0.72
N VAL A 254 -13.32 -14.22 -1.19
CA VAL A 254 -13.53 -15.66 -1.42
C VAL A 254 -13.95 -16.36 -0.13
N GLN A 255 -13.20 -16.16 0.96
CA GLN A 255 -13.46 -16.82 2.25
C GLN A 255 -14.82 -16.41 2.85
N ALA A 256 -15.13 -15.12 2.86
CA ALA A 256 -16.42 -14.62 3.36
C ALA A 256 -17.59 -15.16 2.53
N THR A 257 -17.44 -15.23 1.19
CA THR A 257 -18.48 -15.80 0.32
C THR A 257 -18.63 -17.30 0.59
N LEU A 258 -17.53 -18.05 0.68
CA LEU A 258 -17.55 -19.49 0.94
C LEU A 258 -18.25 -19.80 2.27
N GLN A 259 -17.92 -19.08 3.34
CA GLN A 259 -18.56 -19.22 4.64
C GLN A 259 -20.07 -18.97 4.55
N HIS A 260 -20.47 -17.90 3.86
CA HIS A 260 -21.89 -17.56 3.70
C HIS A 260 -22.65 -18.66 2.94
N VAL A 261 -22.19 -19.06 1.77
CA VAL A 261 -22.96 -19.98 0.92
C VAL A 261 -23.01 -21.43 1.44
N THR A 262 -22.08 -21.81 2.30
CA THR A 262 -22.08 -23.11 2.97
C THR A 262 -22.99 -23.15 4.19
N SER A 263 -23.29 -22.00 4.82
CA SER A 263 -24.15 -21.89 6.00
C SER A 263 -25.58 -21.49 5.67
N ALA A 264 -25.80 -20.58 4.68
CA ALA A 264 -27.12 -20.09 4.31
C ALA A 264 -27.95 -21.12 3.55
N ARG A 265 -29.26 -21.20 3.86
CA ARG A 265 -30.20 -22.18 3.30
C ARG A 265 -31.37 -21.49 2.57
N LEU A 266 -31.87 -22.18 1.58
CA LEU A 266 -33.17 -21.96 0.93
C LEU A 266 -34.17 -22.89 1.62
N GLU A 267 -34.82 -22.42 2.66
CA GLU A 267 -35.71 -23.20 3.54
C GLU A 267 -36.79 -23.96 2.76
N HIS A 268 -37.40 -23.33 1.77
CA HIS A 268 -38.47 -23.91 0.93
C HIS A 268 -37.99 -25.05 0.02
N LEU A 269 -36.66 -25.21 -0.20
CA LEU A 269 -36.06 -26.28 -1.00
C LEU A 269 -35.23 -27.24 -0.15
N ASP A 270 -35.06 -26.96 1.13
CA ASP A 270 -34.16 -27.65 2.02
C ASP A 270 -32.73 -27.78 1.46
N GLN A 271 -32.21 -26.73 0.80
CA GLN A 271 -30.93 -26.68 0.14
C GLN A 271 -30.07 -25.56 0.68
N ARG A 272 -28.74 -25.75 0.71
CA ARG A 272 -27.78 -24.67 0.96
C ARG A 272 -27.58 -23.86 -0.31
N LEU A 273 -27.12 -22.60 -0.20
CA LEU A 273 -26.81 -21.82 -1.39
C LEU A 273 -25.72 -22.49 -2.26
N CYS A 274 -24.72 -23.14 -1.65
CA CYS A 274 -23.66 -23.86 -2.37
C CYS A 274 -24.16 -25.10 -3.12
N ASP A 275 -25.40 -25.57 -2.89
CA ASP A 275 -25.97 -26.69 -3.64
C ASP A 275 -26.39 -26.26 -5.07
N SER A 276 -26.47 -24.96 -5.32
CA SER A 276 -26.74 -24.39 -6.65
C SER A 276 -25.50 -24.41 -7.55
N PRO A 277 -25.58 -24.96 -8.80
CA PRO A 277 -24.48 -24.98 -9.75
C PRO A 277 -23.91 -23.61 -10.06
N ILE A 278 -24.74 -22.56 -10.17
CA ILE A 278 -24.29 -21.19 -10.46
C ILE A 278 -23.46 -20.58 -9.32
N VAL A 279 -23.76 -20.93 -8.07
CA VAL A 279 -22.98 -20.51 -6.90
C VAL A 279 -21.60 -21.18 -6.92
N ARG A 280 -21.53 -22.48 -7.20
CA ARG A 280 -20.25 -23.20 -7.32
C ARG A 280 -19.41 -22.70 -8.48
N ASP A 281 -20.01 -22.39 -9.63
CA ASP A 281 -19.32 -21.80 -10.77
C ASP A 281 -18.66 -20.46 -10.41
N ARG A 282 -19.41 -19.56 -9.76
CA ARG A 282 -18.87 -18.26 -9.32
C ARG A 282 -17.75 -18.41 -8.29
N LEU A 283 -17.90 -19.33 -7.32
CA LEU A 283 -16.82 -19.61 -6.36
C LEU A 283 -15.55 -20.09 -7.06
N ALA A 284 -15.69 -20.99 -8.07
CA ALA A 284 -14.56 -21.46 -8.86
C ALA A 284 -13.88 -20.31 -9.63
N GLN A 285 -14.67 -19.42 -10.26
CA GLN A 285 -14.13 -18.23 -10.92
C GLN A 285 -13.37 -17.33 -9.95
N MET A 286 -13.94 -17.02 -8.76
CA MET A 286 -13.30 -16.22 -7.74
C MET A 286 -11.95 -16.83 -7.31
N ARG A 287 -11.93 -18.14 -7.05
CA ARG A 287 -10.70 -18.86 -6.66
C ARG A 287 -9.63 -18.79 -7.75
N ILE A 288 -10.00 -19.08 -9.00
CA ILE A 288 -9.08 -19.06 -10.14
C ILE A 288 -8.48 -17.66 -10.33
N GLU A 289 -9.29 -16.61 -10.28
CA GLU A 289 -8.80 -15.23 -10.44
C GLU A 289 -7.85 -14.83 -9.30
N THR A 290 -8.18 -15.17 -8.05
CA THR A 290 -7.31 -14.89 -6.90
C THR A 290 -5.97 -15.62 -7.02
N ASP A 291 -6.00 -16.89 -7.42
CA ASP A 291 -4.78 -17.70 -7.61
C ASP A 291 -3.92 -17.17 -8.78
N ARG A 292 -4.54 -16.72 -9.88
CA ARG A 292 -3.83 -16.07 -11.00
C ARG A 292 -3.13 -14.79 -10.56
N GLY A 293 -3.84 -13.89 -9.83
CA GLY A 293 -3.24 -12.65 -9.32
C GLY A 293 -2.06 -12.94 -8.40
N ARG A 294 -2.22 -13.89 -7.47
CA ARG A 294 -1.14 -14.30 -6.56
C ARG A 294 0.04 -14.94 -7.29
N ALA A 295 -0.22 -15.79 -8.27
CA ALA A 295 0.85 -16.43 -9.06
C ALA A 295 1.66 -15.40 -9.86
N HIS A 296 1.00 -14.41 -10.46
CA HIS A 296 1.67 -13.31 -11.17
C HIS A 296 2.52 -12.46 -10.21
N LEU A 297 1.98 -12.11 -9.03
CA LEU A 297 2.74 -11.41 -7.99
C LEU A 297 4.00 -12.19 -7.59
N VAL A 298 3.90 -13.50 -7.33
CA VAL A 298 5.04 -14.32 -6.94
C VAL A 298 6.09 -14.40 -8.05
N ALA A 299 5.69 -14.54 -9.30
CA ALA A 299 6.60 -14.52 -10.44
C ALA A 299 7.32 -13.15 -10.57
N THR A 300 6.60 -12.06 -10.31
CA THR A 300 7.19 -10.70 -10.32
C THR A 300 8.19 -10.51 -9.17
N ILE A 301 7.88 -11.02 -7.97
CA ILE A 301 8.83 -11.02 -6.84
C ILE A 301 10.13 -11.74 -7.23
N GLU A 302 10.04 -12.90 -7.87
CA GLU A 302 11.21 -13.65 -8.35
C GLU A 302 12.02 -12.84 -9.38
N ALA A 303 11.33 -12.16 -10.30
CA ALA A 303 11.99 -11.29 -11.28
C ALA A 303 12.67 -10.08 -10.62
N VAL A 304 12.16 -9.55 -9.51
CA VAL A 304 12.82 -8.47 -8.74
C VAL A 304 14.01 -8.97 -7.95
N GLU A 305 13.95 -10.20 -7.42
CA GLU A 305 15.08 -10.84 -6.71
C GLU A 305 16.21 -11.25 -7.67
N GLN A 306 15.88 -11.54 -8.92
CA GLN A 306 16.80 -11.88 -9.99
C GLN A 306 16.55 -11.00 -11.22
N PRO A 307 16.99 -9.73 -11.20
CA PRO A 307 16.62 -8.76 -12.22
C PRO A 307 17.04 -9.14 -13.64
N GLY A 308 16.15 -8.91 -14.60
CA GLY A 308 16.34 -9.13 -16.02
C GLY A 308 15.67 -8.04 -16.88
N PRO A 309 15.75 -8.13 -18.19
CA PRO A 309 15.24 -7.09 -19.10
C PRO A 309 13.74 -6.79 -18.98
N THR A 310 12.95 -7.76 -18.51
CA THR A 310 11.49 -7.64 -18.38
C THR A 310 11.03 -7.31 -16.95
N THR A 311 11.93 -7.18 -15.99
CA THR A 311 11.57 -7.00 -14.57
C THR A 311 10.68 -5.79 -14.34
N MET A 312 11.03 -4.62 -14.91
CA MET A 312 10.23 -3.41 -14.73
C MET A 312 8.84 -3.53 -15.36
N LEU A 313 8.73 -4.19 -16.51
CA LEU A 313 7.45 -4.47 -17.14
C LEU A 313 6.56 -5.32 -16.22
N LEU A 314 7.07 -6.41 -15.68
CA LEU A 314 6.35 -7.26 -14.71
C LEU A 314 5.92 -6.48 -13.45
N VAL A 315 6.77 -5.57 -12.96
CA VAL A 315 6.44 -4.69 -11.82
C VAL A 315 5.25 -3.80 -12.13
N LEU A 316 5.17 -3.19 -13.31
CA LEU A 316 4.03 -2.37 -13.74
C LEU A 316 2.76 -3.22 -13.89
N GLU A 317 2.88 -4.41 -14.51
CA GLU A 317 1.79 -5.35 -14.71
C GLU A 317 1.21 -5.85 -13.38
N SER A 318 2.05 -6.08 -12.38
CA SER A 318 1.66 -6.71 -11.10
C SER A 318 0.54 -5.95 -10.38
N LYS A 319 0.65 -4.62 -10.25
CA LYS A 319 -0.40 -3.80 -9.61
C LYS A 319 -1.67 -3.74 -10.47
N ALA A 320 -1.54 -3.57 -11.78
CA ALA A 320 -2.69 -3.51 -12.69
C ALA A 320 -3.49 -4.82 -12.63
N ALA A 321 -2.82 -5.95 -12.81
CA ALA A 321 -3.43 -7.28 -12.76
C ALA A 321 -4.11 -7.56 -11.41
N ALA A 322 -3.45 -7.25 -10.29
CA ALA A 322 -4.02 -7.47 -8.95
C ALA A 322 -5.23 -6.56 -8.66
N ALA A 323 -5.21 -5.32 -9.13
CA ALA A 323 -6.35 -4.39 -9.02
C ALA A 323 -7.57 -4.92 -9.77
N GLU A 324 -7.39 -5.39 -11.02
CA GLU A 324 -8.46 -5.99 -11.80
C GLU A 324 -8.97 -7.29 -11.17
N THR A 325 -8.06 -8.14 -10.66
CA THR A 325 -8.40 -9.38 -9.94
C THR A 325 -9.31 -9.07 -8.75
N SER A 326 -8.92 -8.16 -7.87
CA SER A 326 -9.70 -7.85 -6.66
C SER A 326 -11.06 -7.24 -6.98
N MET A 327 -11.13 -6.35 -7.98
CA MET A 327 -12.39 -5.77 -8.44
C MET A 327 -13.34 -6.84 -8.99
N ARG A 328 -12.84 -7.75 -9.81
CA ARG A 328 -13.64 -8.85 -10.39
C ARG A 328 -14.10 -9.83 -9.32
N VAL A 329 -13.21 -10.25 -8.42
CA VAL A 329 -13.52 -11.21 -7.35
C VAL A 329 -14.56 -10.64 -6.40
N THR A 330 -14.42 -9.38 -5.99
CA THR A 330 -15.39 -8.74 -5.08
C THR A 330 -16.73 -8.49 -5.76
N ASP A 331 -16.79 -8.19 -7.07
CA ASP A 331 -18.06 -8.13 -7.83
C ASP A 331 -18.77 -9.51 -7.86
N LEU A 332 -18.02 -10.57 -8.16
CA LEU A 332 -18.59 -11.94 -8.13
C LEU A 332 -19.08 -12.31 -6.73
N ALA A 333 -18.38 -11.92 -5.67
CA ALA A 333 -18.78 -12.14 -4.28
C ALA A 333 -20.12 -11.45 -3.97
N MET A 334 -20.26 -10.17 -4.33
CA MET A 334 -21.52 -9.43 -4.18
C MET A 334 -22.68 -10.09 -4.91
N ARG A 335 -22.47 -10.52 -6.16
CA ARG A 335 -23.47 -11.20 -6.96
C ARG A 335 -23.82 -12.60 -6.44
N THR A 336 -22.88 -13.26 -5.78
CA THR A 336 -23.07 -14.62 -5.26
C THR A 336 -23.87 -14.61 -3.96
N ALA A 337 -23.58 -13.69 -3.06
CA ALA A 337 -24.28 -13.56 -1.78
C ALA A 337 -25.56 -12.68 -1.89
N GLY A 338 -25.74 -11.96 -3.01
CA GLY A 338 -26.95 -11.18 -3.30
C GLY A 338 -27.27 -10.14 -2.24
N GLY A 339 -28.53 -10.04 -1.82
CA GLY A 339 -28.99 -9.05 -0.82
C GLY A 339 -28.26 -9.13 0.52
N ALA A 340 -27.75 -10.30 0.92
CA ALA A 340 -26.97 -10.47 2.14
C ALA A 340 -25.61 -9.74 2.07
N ALA A 341 -24.98 -9.67 0.88
CA ALA A 341 -23.74 -8.95 0.67
C ALA A 341 -23.94 -7.42 0.59
N TYR A 342 -25.13 -6.97 0.18
CA TYR A 342 -25.44 -5.55 0.12
C TYR A 342 -25.59 -4.90 1.51
N GLY A 343 -25.91 -5.72 2.51
CA GLY A 343 -25.89 -5.32 3.92
C GLY A 343 -24.51 -5.53 4.56
N ARG A 344 -24.25 -4.82 5.68
CA ARG A 344 -22.93 -4.83 6.37
C ARG A 344 -22.62 -6.08 7.19
N ARG A 345 -23.47 -7.14 7.14
CA ARG A 345 -23.29 -8.33 7.97
C ARG A 345 -22.16 -9.26 7.54
N LEU A 346 -21.86 -9.28 6.23
CA LEU A 346 -20.91 -10.22 5.63
C LEU A 346 -19.54 -9.64 5.33
N SER A 347 -19.24 -8.40 5.67
CA SER A 347 -18.03 -7.67 5.29
C SER A 347 -17.77 -7.59 3.76
N LEU A 348 -18.58 -8.21 2.91
CA LEU A 348 -18.39 -8.22 1.45
C LEU A 348 -18.55 -6.82 0.83
N ASP A 349 -19.42 -5.98 1.37
CA ASP A 349 -19.56 -4.58 0.99
C ASP A 349 -18.26 -3.81 1.24
N ARG A 350 -17.58 -4.05 2.37
CA ARG A 350 -16.29 -3.45 2.70
C ARG A 350 -15.22 -3.90 1.71
N HIS A 351 -15.06 -5.21 1.48
CA HIS A 351 -14.08 -5.73 0.51
C HIS A 351 -14.35 -5.20 -0.90
N PHE A 352 -15.63 -5.08 -1.30
CA PHE A 352 -16.00 -4.50 -2.59
C PHE A 352 -15.57 -3.03 -2.71
N ARG A 353 -15.76 -2.22 -1.67
CA ARG A 353 -15.36 -0.81 -1.64
C ARG A 353 -13.83 -0.66 -1.60
N ASP A 354 -13.15 -1.45 -0.77
CA ASP A 354 -11.70 -1.43 -0.59
C ASP A 354 -10.96 -1.81 -1.88
N ALA A 355 -11.46 -2.79 -2.62
CA ALA A 355 -10.89 -3.23 -3.90
C ALA A 355 -10.84 -2.11 -4.97
N ARG A 356 -11.72 -1.09 -4.88
CA ARG A 356 -11.74 0.02 -5.86
C ARG A 356 -10.56 0.96 -5.73
N ALA A 357 -9.92 1.01 -4.55
CA ALA A 357 -8.82 1.94 -4.27
C ALA A 357 -7.64 1.76 -5.23
N ALA A 358 -7.22 0.53 -5.53
CA ALA A 358 -6.05 0.29 -6.37
C ALA A 358 -6.23 0.75 -7.82
N GLY A 359 -7.45 0.71 -8.35
CA GLY A 359 -7.74 1.18 -9.70
C GLY A 359 -7.51 2.68 -9.90
N VAL A 360 -7.73 3.46 -8.85
CA VAL A 360 -7.64 4.94 -8.87
C VAL A 360 -6.41 5.49 -8.16
N MET A 361 -5.71 4.67 -7.38
CA MET A 361 -4.47 5.05 -6.70
C MET A 361 -3.34 5.23 -7.71
N ALA A 362 -2.55 6.27 -7.56
CA ALA A 362 -1.44 6.63 -8.47
C ALA A 362 -0.27 5.60 -8.38
N ALA A 363 0.30 5.15 -9.51
CA ALA A 363 -0.24 5.31 -10.86
C ALA A 363 -1.54 4.54 -11.02
N THR A 364 -2.57 5.15 -11.61
CA THR A 364 -3.86 4.49 -11.83
C THR A 364 -3.72 3.29 -12.78
N THR A 365 -4.69 2.35 -12.75
CA THR A 365 -4.66 1.20 -13.67
C THR A 365 -4.59 1.66 -15.14
N ASP A 366 -5.32 2.70 -15.53
CA ASP A 366 -5.27 3.25 -16.90
C ASP A 366 -3.89 3.80 -17.25
N ALA A 367 -3.23 4.52 -16.32
CA ALA A 367 -1.85 4.99 -16.52
C ALA A 367 -0.86 3.83 -16.62
N LEU A 368 -1.04 2.77 -15.82
CA LEU A 368 -0.21 1.56 -15.91
C LEU A 368 -0.40 0.85 -17.26
N HIS A 369 -1.62 0.76 -17.76
CA HIS A 369 -1.88 0.20 -19.10
C HIS A 369 -1.19 0.99 -20.19
N ASP A 370 -1.18 2.34 -20.12
CA ASP A 370 -0.42 3.17 -21.07
C ASP A 370 1.09 2.91 -20.96
N PHE A 371 1.64 2.89 -19.75
CA PHE A 371 3.07 2.59 -19.54
C PHE A 371 3.47 1.20 -20.05
N ILE A 372 2.66 0.18 -19.77
CA ILE A 372 2.87 -1.18 -20.29
C ILE A 372 2.82 -1.18 -21.81
N GLY A 373 1.81 -0.52 -22.41
CA GLY A 373 1.67 -0.39 -23.86
C GLY A 373 2.88 0.31 -24.49
N ARG A 374 3.35 1.42 -23.90
CA ARG A 374 4.57 2.14 -24.33
C ARG A 374 5.80 1.23 -24.26
N ALA A 375 5.99 0.52 -23.13
CA ALA A 375 7.12 -0.40 -22.98
C ALA A 375 7.13 -1.49 -24.07
N LEU A 376 5.96 -2.09 -24.36
CA LEU A 376 5.83 -3.11 -25.42
C LEU A 376 6.09 -2.55 -26.82
N CYS A 377 5.80 -1.28 -27.04
CA CYS A 377 6.06 -0.58 -28.30
C CYS A 377 7.46 0.04 -28.41
N GLY A 378 8.31 -0.11 -27.38
CA GLY A 378 9.66 0.49 -27.36
C GLY A 378 9.64 2.03 -27.25
N MET A 379 8.59 2.61 -26.68
CA MET A 379 8.44 4.04 -26.43
C MET A 379 8.96 4.43 -25.04
N GLU A 380 9.34 5.69 -24.86
CA GLU A 380 9.68 6.23 -23.54
C GLU A 380 8.45 6.22 -22.60
N LEU A 381 8.66 5.91 -21.31
CA LEU A 381 7.57 5.83 -20.32
C LEU A 381 7.13 7.20 -19.82
N PHE A 382 8.05 8.17 -19.74
CA PHE A 382 7.85 9.52 -19.16
C PHE A 382 8.20 10.60 -20.16
#